data_b32e4ec2be6aa46de564168dde69fe34
#
_entry.id   b32e4ec2be6aa46de564168dde69fe34
#
_cell.length_a   1.000
_cell.length_b   1.000
_cell.length_c   1.000
_cell.angle_alpha   90.00
_cell.angle_beta   90.00
_cell.angle_gamma   90.00
#
_symmetry.space_group_name_H-M   'P 1'
#
loop_
_entity.id
_entity.type
_entity.pdbx_description
1 polymer ?
#
loop_
_entity_poly.entity_id
_entity_poly.type
_entity_poly.pdbx_seq_one_letter_code
_entity_poly.pdbx_strand_id
1 'polypeptide(L)'
;IFEKGWAFVDSGCYSDGKKGGDGHAIVDAVYSYMTATDTETGDYSTVITNTTSEPIQYDLKVSGLDKASSNVSVWETRGPDSIGGSYDENYFKKTEDITPTENGGAYTYSVTVKPNSIVTISTVTPKRTEYKNADESERTVLKLPYSDDFEYAGYSENYLSSRGNAPRYTTDQGGALD
;
A
#
# COMPACT_ATOMS: atom_id res chain seq x y z
N ILE A 1 -2.05 5.16 2.57
CA ILE A 1 -1.39 6.01 3.57
C ILE A 1 -2.21 5.90 4.84
N PHE A 2 -1.84 4.98 5.70
CA PHE A 2 -2.40 4.88 7.05
C PHE A 2 -1.28 5.14 8.04
N GLU A 3 -1.56 5.91 9.08
CA GLU A 3 -0.60 6.17 10.14
C GLU A 3 -0.99 5.44 11.42
N LYS A 4 -0.04 5.28 12.33
CA LYS A 4 -0.30 4.67 13.64
C LYS A 4 -1.32 5.50 14.41
N GLY A 5 -2.37 4.84 14.91
CA GLY A 5 -3.45 5.48 15.66
C GLY A 5 -4.71 5.76 14.83
N TRP A 6 -4.65 5.58 13.52
CA TRP A 6 -5.85 5.70 12.70
C TRP A 6 -6.83 4.55 12.97
N ALA A 7 -8.11 4.85 12.90
CA ALA A 7 -9.19 3.89 13.08
C ALA A 7 -9.81 3.51 11.73
N PHE A 8 -10.15 2.23 11.56
CA PHE A 8 -10.90 1.78 10.39
C PHE A 8 -12.34 2.31 10.43
N VAL A 9 -12.85 2.66 9.26
CA VAL A 9 -14.23 3.04 9.03
C VAL A 9 -14.97 1.82 8.51
N ASP A 10 -15.74 1.15 9.36
CA ASP A 10 -16.39 -0.14 9.02
C ASP A 10 -17.21 -0.07 7.74
N SER A 11 -18.00 0.99 7.55
CA SER A 11 -18.79 1.21 6.32
C SER A 11 -17.94 1.53 5.08
N GLY A 12 -16.67 1.85 5.27
CA GLY A 12 -15.67 2.13 4.24
C GLY A 12 -14.73 0.96 3.97
N CYS A 13 -15.05 -0.25 4.47
CA CYS A 13 -14.26 -1.45 4.27
C CYS A 13 -15.13 -2.54 3.65
N TYR A 14 -14.65 -3.14 2.56
CA TYR A 14 -15.38 -4.18 1.85
C TYR A 14 -14.44 -5.08 1.05
N SER A 15 -14.79 -6.35 0.94
CA SER A 15 -14.23 -7.28 -0.02
C SER A 15 -15.31 -8.29 -0.41
N ASP A 16 -15.45 -8.56 -1.68
CA ASP A 16 -16.31 -9.62 -2.22
C ASP A 16 -15.58 -10.98 -2.33
N GLY A 17 -14.33 -11.03 -1.91
CA GLY A 17 -13.52 -12.24 -1.92
C GLY A 17 -14.03 -13.31 -0.96
N LYS A 18 -13.64 -14.54 -1.24
CA LYS A 18 -13.96 -15.72 -0.43
C LYS A 18 -12.81 -16.05 0.51
N LYS A 19 -13.11 -16.70 1.63
CA LYS A 19 -12.06 -17.27 2.46
C LYS A 19 -11.37 -18.39 1.72
N GLY A 20 -10.05 -18.35 1.67
CA GLY A 20 -9.22 -19.43 1.13
C GLY A 20 -9.38 -20.73 1.93
N GLY A 21 -8.82 -21.80 1.43
CA GLY A 21 -8.90 -23.14 2.04
C GLY A 21 -8.28 -23.22 3.45
N ASP A 22 -7.35 -22.35 3.76
CA ASP A 22 -6.77 -22.17 5.10
C ASP A 22 -7.66 -21.38 6.07
N GLY A 23 -8.75 -20.77 5.57
CA GLY A 23 -9.68 -19.94 6.35
C GLY A 23 -9.16 -18.56 6.72
N HIS A 24 -7.95 -18.17 6.31
CA HIS A 24 -7.32 -16.92 6.68
C HIS A 24 -7.22 -15.92 5.52
N ALA A 25 -6.85 -16.39 4.34
CA ALA A 25 -6.71 -15.53 3.17
C ALA A 25 -8.07 -15.19 2.54
N ILE A 26 -8.19 -13.98 2.01
CA ILE A 26 -9.29 -13.61 1.11
C ILE A 26 -8.78 -13.79 -0.31
N VAL A 27 -9.48 -14.60 -1.09
CA VAL A 27 -9.13 -14.92 -2.48
C VAL A 27 -10.27 -14.56 -3.42
N ASP A 28 -9.95 -14.44 -4.71
CA ASP A 28 -10.92 -14.17 -5.78
C ASP A 28 -11.72 -12.86 -5.59
N ALA A 29 -11.16 -11.88 -4.87
CA ALA A 29 -11.80 -10.58 -4.73
C ALA A 29 -11.68 -9.77 -6.02
N VAL A 30 -12.81 -9.30 -6.55
CA VAL A 30 -12.88 -8.32 -7.66
C VAL A 30 -12.94 -6.91 -7.11
N TYR A 31 -13.77 -6.71 -6.09
CA TYR A 31 -13.95 -5.42 -5.41
C TYR A 31 -13.38 -5.51 -4.00
N SER A 32 -12.36 -4.73 -3.73
CA SER A 32 -11.77 -4.68 -2.40
C SER A 32 -11.29 -3.26 -2.10
N TYR A 33 -11.78 -2.72 -0.99
CA TYR A 33 -11.34 -1.42 -0.50
C TYR A 33 -11.36 -1.34 1.02
N MET A 34 -10.56 -0.44 1.55
CA MET A 34 -10.40 -0.23 2.99
C MET A 34 -10.18 1.25 3.27
N THR A 35 -10.94 1.80 4.19
CA THR A 35 -10.85 3.19 4.62
C THR A 35 -10.46 3.26 6.09
N ALA A 36 -9.54 4.16 6.42
CA ALA A 36 -9.24 4.55 7.79
C ALA A 36 -9.22 6.08 7.92
N THR A 37 -9.46 6.57 9.12
CA THR A 37 -9.48 7.98 9.48
C THR A 37 -8.60 8.24 10.70
N ASP A 38 -7.95 9.40 10.69
CA ASP A 38 -7.34 9.97 11.87
C ASP A 38 -8.43 10.59 12.74
N THR A 39 -8.62 10.06 13.94
CA THR A 39 -9.66 10.54 14.86
C THR A 39 -9.33 11.89 15.49
N GLU A 40 -8.08 12.36 15.39
CA GLU A 40 -7.65 13.65 15.92
C GLU A 40 -7.78 14.77 14.89
N THR A 41 -7.38 14.51 13.65
CA THR A 41 -7.36 15.51 12.58
C THR A 41 -8.54 15.44 11.62
N GLY A 42 -9.27 14.32 11.64
CA GLY A 42 -10.36 14.02 10.70
C GLY A 42 -9.88 13.68 9.28
N ASP A 43 -8.58 13.53 9.08
CA ASP A 43 -8.04 13.06 7.80
C ASP A 43 -8.47 11.62 7.52
N TYR A 44 -8.58 11.28 6.25
CA TYR A 44 -8.90 9.91 5.85
C TYR A 44 -8.12 9.45 4.62
N SER A 45 -7.99 8.17 4.51
CA SER A 45 -7.43 7.49 3.34
C SER A 45 -8.24 6.25 3.01
N THR A 46 -8.43 6.01 1.72
CA THR A 46 -9.06 4.80 1.19
C THR A 46 -8.08 4.11 0.25
N VAL A 47 -7.81 2.84 0.49
CA VAL A 47 -7.02 1.98 -0.40
C VAL A 47 -7.98 1.08 -1.16
N ILE A 48 -7.83 1.03 -2.47
CA ILE A 48 -8.63 0.22 -3.39
C ILE A 48 -7.68 -0.64 -4.20
N THR A 49 -8.01 -1.92 -4.37
CA THR A 49 -7.26 -2.84 -5.22
C THR A 49 -8.10 -3.28 -6.41
N ASN A 50 -7.47 -3.38 -7.57
CA ASN A 50 -8.04 -4.01 -8.75
C ASN A 50 -7.06 -5.10 -9.23
N THR A 51 -7.45 -6.35 -9.07
CA THR A 51 -6.69 -7.52 -9.50
C THR A 51 -7.15 -8.09 -10.84
N THR A 52 -8.09 -7.41 -11.49
CA THR A 52 -8.66 -7.84 -12.77
C THR A 52 -7.86 -7.30 -13.96
N SER A 53 -8.17 -7.77 -15.16
CA SER A 53 -7.62 -7.27 -16.42
C SER A 53 -8.31 -6.01 -16.96
N GLU A 54 -9.40 -5.57 -16.33
CA GLU A 54 -10.20 -4.45 -16.79
C GLU A 54 -10.17 -3.31 -15.76
N PRO A 55 -10.27 -2.03 -16.20
CA PRO A 55 -10.39 -0.92 -15.28
C PRO A 55 -11.74 -0.96 -14.55
N ILE A 56 -11.75 -0.58 -13.29
CA ILE A 56 -12.96 -0.50 -12.47
C ILE A 56 -13.16 0.94 -12.03
N GLN A 57 -14.35 1.49 -12.29
CA GLN A 57 -14.75 2.79 -11.74
C GLN A 57 -15.40 2.59 -10.37
N TYR A 58 -14.94 3.37 -9.41
CA TYR A 58 -15.56 3.50 -8.09
C TYR A 58 -16.18 4.89 -7.94
N ASP A 59 -17.46 4.94 -7.60
CA ASP A 59 -18.16 6.16 -7.21
C ASP A 59 -18.20 6.22 -5.69
N LEU A 60 -17.44 7.13 -5.11
CA LEU A 60 -17.32 7.27 -3.67
C LEU A 60 -18.33 8.30 -3.16
N LYS A 61 -18.99 7.94 -2.06
CA LYS A 61 -19.88 8.81 -1.30
C LYS A 61 -19.38 8.87 0.14
N VAL A 62 -18.84 10.02 0.52
CA VAL A 62 -18.22 10.22 1.83
C VAL A 62 -19.15 11.08 2.69
N SER A 63 -19.50 10.57 3.86
CA SER A 63 -20.33 11.28 4.85
C SER A 63 -19.87 10.93 6.27
N GLY A 64 -20.09 11.84 7.22
CA GLY A 64 -19.78 11.61 8.62
C GLY A 64 -18.28 11.68 8.96
N LEU A 65 -17.42 12.07 8.02
CA LEU A 65 -16.02 12.35 8.27
C LEU A 65 -15.80 13.87 8.27
N ASP A 66 -14.99 14.38 9.17
CA ASP A 66 -14.75 15.82 9.34
C ASP A 66 -14.18 16.46 8.06
N LYS A 67 -13.32 15.75 7.36
CA LYS A 67 -12.70 16.21 6.11
C LYS A 67 -13.34 15.65 4.84
N ALA A 68 -14.60 15.21 4.90
CA ALA A 68 -15.31 14.71 3.71
C ALA A 68 -15.34 15.71 2.53
N SER A 69 -15.34 17.01 2.82
CA SER A 69 -15.32 18.09 1.82
C SER A 69 -13.92 18.45 1.31
N SER A 70 -12.88 17.93 1.92
CA SER A 70 -11.50 18.28 1.57
C SER A 70 -11.08 17.65 0.26
N ASN A 71 -10.20 18.36 -0.47
CA ASN A 71 -9.55 17.79 -1.63
C ASN A 71 -8.81 16.51 -1.27
N VAL A 72 -8.87 15.54 -2.16
CA VAL A 72 -8.14 14.28 -2.05
C VAL A 72 -7.13 14.15 -3.16
N SER A 73 -5.99 13.57 -2.85
CA SER A 73 -4.99 13.16 -3.84
C SER A 73 -5.10 11.67 -4.11
N VAL A 74 -4.94 11.28 -5.37
CA VAL A 74 -4.96 9.89 -5.82
C VAL A 74 -3.54 9.44 -6.12
N TRP A 75 -3.13 8.32 -5.52
CA TRP A 75 -1.82 7.71 -5.66
C TRP A 75 -1.98 6.30 -6.19
N GLU A 76 -1.29 5.99 -7.27
CA GLU A 76 -1.33 4.68 -7.95
C GLU A 76 -0.02 3.93 -7.78
N THR A 77 -0.14 2.63 -7.53
CA THR A 77 0.97 1.67 -7.65
C THR A 77 0.53 0.53 -8.55
N ARG A 78 1.28 0.28 -9.61
CA ARG A 78 1.06 -0.84 -10.54
C ARG A 78 2.36 -1.25 -11.23
N GLY A 79 2.33 -2.35 -11.94
CA GLY A 79 3.44 -2.77 -12.78
C GLY A 79 3.76 -1.78 -13.91
N PRO A 80 4.88 -1.96 -14.60
CA PRO A 80 5.27 -1.13 -15.73
C PRO A 80 4.28 -1.25 -16.90
N ASP A 81 4.21 -0.22 -17.75
CA ASP A 81 3.32 -0.19 -18.93
C ASP A 81 3.74 -1.16 -20.04
N SER A 82 4.98 -1.63 -20.00
CA SER A 82 5.54 -2.55 -21.00
C SER A 82 6.36 -3.66 -20.34
N ILE A 83 6.47 -4.79 -21.02
CA ILE A 83 7.34 -5.89 -20.60
C ILE A 83 8.78 -5.40 -20.54
N GLY A 84 9.42 -5.57 -19.38
CA GLY A 84 10.79 -5.10 -19.13
C GLY A 84 10.90 -3.61 -18.78
N GLY A 85 9.79 -2.91 -18.64
CA GLY A 85 9.76 -1.54 -18.14
C GLY A 85 10.12 -1.43 -16.65
N SER A 86 10.43 -0.21 -16.21
CA SER A 86 10.76 0.06 -14.80
C SER A 86 9.51 0.09 -13.93
N TYR A 87 9.56 -0.59 -12.78
CA TYR A 87 8.53 -0.49 -11.76
C TYR A 87 8.46 0.90 -11.11
N ASP A 88 9.52 1.68 -11.21
CA ASP A 88 9.59 3.02 -10.61
C ASP A 88 8.61 4.00 -11.26
N GLU A 89 8.30 3.79 -12.54
CA GLU A 89 7.42 4.69 -13.30
C GLU A 89 6.02 4.80 -12.71
N ASN A 90 5.53 3.70 -12.10
CA ASN A 90 4.18 3.58 -11.58
C ASN A 90 4.14 3.22 -10.09
N TYR A 91 5.25 3.40 -9.37
CA TYR A 91 5.30 3.12 -7.95
C TYR A 91 4.90 4.34 -7.15
N PHE A 92 3.77 4.23 -6.45
CA PHE A 92 3.24 5.27 -5.58
C PHE A 92 3.25 6.65 -6.23
N LYS A 93 2.72 6.69 -7.43
CA LYS A 93 2.70 7.88 -8.30
C LYS A 93 1.42 8.65 -8.07
N LYS A 94 1.55 9.94 -7.78
CA LYS A 94 0.38 10.84 -7.76
C LYS A 94 -0.16 10.98 -9.16
N THR A 95 -1.44 10.67 -9.36
CA THR A 95 -2.11 10.73 -10.66
C THR A 95 -2.99 11.93 -10.80
N GLU A 96 -3.69 12.32 -9.74
CA GLU A 96 -4.63 13.46 -9.78
C GLU A 96 -4.93 14.01 -8.38
N ASP A 97 -5.51 15.21 -8.36
CA ASP A 97 -6.21 15.79 -7.22
C ASP A 97 -7.69 15.94 -7.56
N ILE A 98 -8.56 15.56 -6.64
CA ILE A 98 -10.01 15.61 -6.82
C ILE A 98 -10.61 16.53 -5.76
N THR A 99 -11.49 17.43 -6.19
CA THR A 99 -12.35 18.21 -5.31
C THR A 99 -13.71 17.51 -5.23
N PRO A 100 -14.10 16.99 -4.04
CA PRO A 100 -15.40 16.35 -3.88
C PRO A 100 -16.55 17.33 -4.12
N THR A 101 -17.66 16.83 -4.66
CA THR A 101 -18.86 17.62 -4.91
C THR A 101 -19.92 17.28 -3.85
N GLU A 102 -20.51 18.30 -3.25
CA GLU A 102 -21.61 18.09 -2.29
C GLU A 102 -22.85 17.55 -3.00
N ASN A 103 -23.45 16.52 -2.43
CA ASN A 103 -24.68 15.93 -2.91
C ASN A 103 -25.51 15.39 -1.75
N GLY A 104 -26.53 16.14 -1.35
CA GLY A 104 -27.51 15.70 -0.33
C GLY A 104 -26.91 15.38 1.04
N GLY A 105 -25.99 16.20 1.51
CA GLY A 105 -25.33 16.04 2.82
C GLY A 105 -24.17 15.04 2.83
N ALA A 106 -23.73 14.61 1.64
CA ALA A 106 -22.53 13.82 1.46
C ALA A 106 -21.65 14.45 0.37
N TYR A 107 -20.41 14.05 0.31
CA TYR A 107 -19.44 14.48 -0.71
C TYR A 107 -19.12 13.33 -1.64
N THR A 108 -19.19 13.56 -2.94
CA THR A 108 -19.08 12.52 -3.95
C THR A 108 -17.95 12.81 -4.94
N TYR A 109 -17.28 11.76 -5.37
CA TYR A 109 -16.28 11.78 -6.44
C TYR A 109 -16.10 10.38 -7.02
N SER A 110 -15.52 10.31 -8.22
CA SER A 110 -15.27 9.03 -8.91
C SER A 110 -13.77 8.84 -9.14
N VAL A 111 -13.32 7.60 -9.04
CA VAL A 111 -11.93 7.20 -9.35
C VAL A 111 -11.95 5.95 -10.21
N THR A 112 -11.14 5.95 -11.28
CA THR A 112 -10.94 4.76 -12.10
C THR A 112 -9.66 4.06 -11.66
N VAL A 113 -9.80 2.83 -11.20
CA VAL A 113 -8.69 1.96 -10.77
C VAL A 113 -8.29 1.07 -11.94
N LYS A 114 -7.08 1.26 -12.45
CA LYS A 114 -6.57 0.50 -13.60
C LYS A 114 -6.39 -0.99 -13.30
N PRO A 115 -6.28 -1.84 -14.32
CA PRO A 115 -5.97 -3.25 -14.13
C PRO A 115 -4.70 -3.47 -13.30
N ASN A 116 -4.72 -4.50 -12.46
CA ASN A 116 -3.58 -4.92 -11.65
C ASN A 116 -2.91 -3.76 -10.90
N SER A 117 -3.72 -2.92 -10.25
CA SER A 117 -3.23 -1.76 -9.53
C SER A 117 -3.77 -1.64 -8.12
N ILE A 118 -3.04 -0.88 -7.32
CA ILE A 118 -3.46 -0.41 -5.99
C ILE A 118 -3.56 1.11 -6.07
N VAL A 119 -4.69 1.64 -5.67
CA VAL A 119 -4.92 3.08 -5.60
C VAL A 119 -5.14 3.48 -4.14
N THR A 120 -4.48 4.54 -3.72
CA THR A 120 -4.73 5.20 -2.44
C THR A 120 -5.30 6.58 -2.70
N ILE A 121 -6.44 6.88 -2.11
CA ILE A 121 -7.09 8.19 -2.12
C ILE A 121 -6.93 8.77 -0.73
N SER A 122 -6.42 9.99 -0.59
CA SER A 122 -6.10 10.52 0.73
C SER A 122 -6.26 12.04 0.81
N THR A 123 -6.72 12.53 1.97
CA THR A 123 -6.69 13.94 2.33
C THR A 123 -5.31 14.41 2.79
N VAL A 124 -4.41 13.47 3.12
CA VAL A 124 -3.04 13.79 3.51
C VAL A 124 -2.06 13.58 2.37
N THR A 125 -1.04 14.42 2.32
CA THR A 125 0.11 14.22 1.45
C THR A 125 1.11 13.30 2.15
N PRO A 126 1.48 12.18 1.52
CA PRO A 126 2.45 11.26 2.11
C PRO A 126 3.82 11.92 2.29
N LYS A 127 4.52 11.55 3.34
CA LYS A 127 5.89 12.02 3.60
C LYS A 127 6.89 11.55 2.55
N ARG A 128 6.60 10.39 1.93
CA ARG A 128 7.40 9.83 0.82
C ARG A 128 6.58 9.94 -0.46
N THR A 129 6.98 10.85 -1.32
CA THR A 129 6.28 11.15 -2.58
C THR A 129 6.96 10.55 -3.81
N GLU A 130 8.15 9.99 -3.66
CA GLU A 130 8.94 9.45 -4.75
C GLU A 130 9.59 8.13 -4.35
N TYR A 131 9.56 7.18 -5.25
CA TYR A 131 10.41 6.01 -5.16
C TYR A 131 11.85 6.43 -5.49
N LYS A 132 12.77 6.08 -4.61
CA LYS A 132 14.20 6.21 -4.89
C LYS A 132 14.79 4.82 -4.93
N ASN A 133 15.37 4.46 -6.06
CA ASN A 133 16.23 3.29 -6.12
C ASN A 133 17.32 3.41 -5.07
N ALA A 134 17.63 2.30 -4.40
CA ALA A 134 18.82 2.23 -3.57
C ALA A 134 20.02 2.60 -4.44
N ASP A 135 20.88 3.48 -3.94
CA ASP A 135 22.12 3.82 -4.63
C ASP A 135 22.93 2.53 -4.86
N GLU A 136 23.26 2.25 -6.11
CA GLU A 136 24.03 1.05 -6.44
C GLU A 136 25.40 1.04 -5.75
N SER A 137 25.95 2.21 -5.41
CA SER A 137 27.18 2.32 -4.64
C SER A 137 27.03 1.81 -3.19
N GLU A 138 25.81 1.76 -2.67
CA GLU A 138 25.51 1.21 -1.34
C GLU A 138 25.28 -0.31 -1.36
N ARG A 139 25.21 -0.92 -2.53
CA ARG A 139 25.04 -2.36 -2.63
C ARG A 139 26.29 -3.07 -2.13
N THR A 140 26.12 -3.85 -1.08
CA THR A 140 27.16 -4.73 -0.58
C THR A 140 27.23 -5.97 -1.46
N VAL A 141 28.34 -6.14 -2.14
CA VAL A 141 28.59 -7.36 -2.93
C VAL A 141 29.04 -8.47 -1.99
N LEU A 142 28.40 -9.63 -2.10
CA LEU A 142 28.79 -10.81 -1.35
C LEU A 142 30.21 -11.23 -1.75
N LYS A 143 31.13 -11.19 -0.77
CA LYS A 143 32.52 -11.63 -0.99
C LYS A 143 32.63 -13.14 -0.85
N LEU A 144 33.22 -13.79 -1.84
CA LEU A 144 33.48 -15.21 -1.81
C LEU A 144 34.95 -15.49 -1.33
N PRO A 145 35.17 -16.58 -0.58
CA PRO A 145 34.20 -17.54 -0.05
C PRO A 145 33.33 -16.92 1.03
N TYR A 146 32.03 -17.19 0.99
CA TYR A 146 31.08 -16.78 2.02
C TYR A 146 30.72 -17.96 2.90
N SER A 147 30.65 -17.74 4.21
CA SER A 147 30.20 -18.72 5.19
C SER A 147 29.34 -18.04 6.22
N ASP A 148 28.27 -18.66 6.60
CA ASP A 148 27.35 -18.22 7.65
C ASP A 148 26.90 -19.46 8.41
N ASP A 149 26.93 -19.41 9.73
CA ASP A 149 26.48 -20.49 10.60
C ASP A 149 25.00 -20.29 11.04
N PHE A 150 24.41 -19.18 10.61
CA PHE A 150 23.05 -18.77 10.95
C PHE A 150 22.81 -18.55 12.46
N GLU A 151 23.87 -18.54 13.26
CA GLU A 151 23.81 -18.29 14.69
C GLU A 151 24.05 -16.81 14.98
N TYR A 152 22.99 -16.07 15.26
CA TYR A 152 23.03 -14.64 15.50
C TYR A 152 22.69 -14.29 16.94
N ALA A 153 23.66 -13.86 17.72
CA ALA A 153 23.44 -13.46 19.10
C ALA A 153 22.44 -12.28 19.21
N GLY A 154 21.47 -12.41 20.11
CA GLY A 154 20.52 -11.34 20.42
C GLY A 154 19.45 -11.09 19.35
N TYR A 155 19.17 -12.07 18.53
CA TYR A 155 18.30 -11.85 17.38
C TYR A 155 16.79 -11.83 17.68
N SER A 156 16.37 -12.22 18.87
CA SER A 156 14.94 -12.30 19.21
C SER A 156 14.21 -10.96 19.25
N GLU A 157 14.92 -9.86 19.42
CA GLU A 157 14.29 -8.55 19.66
C GLU A 157 14.28 -7.62 18.45
N ASN A 158 15.33 -7.63 17.66
CA ASN A 158 15.42 -6.70 16.52
C ASN A 158 16.26 -7.29 15.40
N TYR A 159 15.76 -8.33 14.82
CA TYR A 159 16.56 -9.15 13.98
C TYR A 159 16.92 -8.59 12.61
N LEU A 160 16.20 -7.63 12.10
CA LEU A 160 16.55 -6.99 10.83
C LEU A 160 17.81 -6.12 10.94
N SER A 161 18.07 -5.54 12.11
CA SER A 161 19.22 -4.66 12.34
C SER A 161 20.41 -5.36 12.96
N SER A 162 20.20 -6.45 13.71
CA SER A 162 21.25 -7.13 14.49
C SER A 162 21.85 -8.34 13.80
N ARG A 163 21.26 -8.79 12.72
CA ARG A 163 21.73 -9.96 11.98
C ARG A 163 22.76 -9.61 10.96
N GLY A 164 23.72 -10.46 10.82
CA GLY A 164 24.74 -10.37 9.81
C GLY A 164 24.14 -10.31 8.38
N ASN A 165 24.86 -10.82 7.41
CA ASN A 165 24.48 -10.72 6.01
C ASN A 165 23.41 -11.74 5.58
N ALA A 166 23.16 -12.81 6.33
CA ALA A 166 22.26 -13.88 5.93
C ALA A 166 20.82 -13.38 5.63
N PRO A 167 20.15 -12.58 6.49
CA PRO A 167 18.84 -12.05 6.17
C PRO A 167 18.81 -11.18 4.91
N ARG A 168 19.89 -10.53 4.59
CA ARG A 168 20.01 -9.66 3.39
C ARG A 168 20.09 -10.46 2.11
N TYR A 169 20.79 -11.58 2.12
CA TYR A 169 21.09 -12.37 0.92
C TYR A 169 20.22 -13.61 0.77
N THR A 170 19.64 -14.11 1.86
CA THR A 170 18.91 -15.37 1.86
C THR A 170 17.40 -15.21 2.00
N THR A 171 16.92 -14.07 2.50
CA THR A 171 15.48 -13.79 2.63
C THR A 171 15.19 -12.31 2.52
N ASP A 172 14.22 -11.95 1.71
CA ASP A 172 13.63 -10.63 1.63
C ASP A 172 12.47 -10.45 2.65
N GLN A 173 12.05 -11.51 3.30
CA GLN A 173 11.00 -11.49 4.32
C GLN A 173 11.50 -11.23 5.72
N GLY A 174 12.80 -11.08 5.90
CA GLY A 174 13.40 -10.72 7.17
C GLY A 174 13.20 -11.74 8.29
N GLY A 175 13.11 -13.01 8.00
CA GLY A 175 13.11 -14.10 8.98
C GLY A 175 14.50 -14.68 9.21
N ALA A 176 14.78 -15.20 10.40
CA ALA A 176 15.86 -16.16 10.56
C ALA A 176 15.46 -17.45 9.87
N LEU A 177 16.44 -18.12 9.32
CA LEU A 177 16.27 -19.52 8.95
C LEU A 177 16.32 -20.33 10.24
N ASP A 178 15.23 -20.97 10.61
CA ASP A 178 15.17 -21.93 11.71
C ASP A 178 15.67 -23.31 11.23
#